data_0d4fb525f020e5b4a151b7894b4410a5
#
_entry.id   0d4fb525f020e5b4a151b7894b4410a5
#
_cell.length_a   1.000
_cell.length_b   1.000
_cell.length_c   1.000
_cell.angle_alpha   90.00
_cell.angle_beta   90.00
_cell.angle_gamma   90.00
#
_symmetry.space_group_name_H-M   'P 1'
#
loop_
_entity.id
_entity.type
_entity.pdbx_description
1 polymer ?
#
loop_
_entity_poly.entity_id
_entity_poly.type
_entity_poly.pdbx_seq_one_letter_code
_entity_poly.pdbx_strand_id
1 'polypeptide(L)'
;MKYLGIFAFIVFFSCSSSRMIETNLYFGQSRPDGSMVTETEWNDFKQGYIDKVFKEGSSVINVRGSWYDSSAHKLITEPSYMVINHHKTSSAISKQIDSLCYWYKKIFIQQSVLRVDKKVKATF
;
A
#
# COMPACT_ATOMS: atom_id res chain seq x y z
N MET A 1 63.33 19.27 -3.73
CA MET A 1 61.98 19.54 -4.30
C MET A 1 61.04 18.48 -3.78
N LYS A 2 60.09 18.85 -2.93
CA LYS A 2 59.12 17.94 -2.35
C LYS A 2 57.86 18.01 -3.18
N TYR A 3 57.55 16.96 -3.95
CA TYR A 3 56.25 16.84 -4.67
C TYR A 3 55.20 16.33 -3.69
N LEU A 4 54.32 17.22 -3.29
CA LEU A 4 53.15 16.94 -2.48
C LEU A 4 52.03 16.45 -3.43
N GLY A 5 51.90 15.10 -3.52
CA GLY A 5 50.82 14.49 -4.30
C GLY A 5 49.47 14.68 -3.63
N ILE A 6 48.61 15.50 -4.22
CA ILE A 6 47.20 15.64 -3.82
C ILE A 6 46.46 14.39 -4.30
N PHE A 7 46.11 13.50 -3.39
CA PHE A 7 45.28 12.34 -3.65
C PHE A 7 43.81 12.83 -3.61
N ALA A 8 43.26 13.10 -4.78
CA ALA A 8 41.84 13.42 -4.90
C ALA A 8 40.97 12.18 -4.64
N PHE A 9 40.32 12.13 -3.48
CA PHE A 9 39.39 11.08 -3.11
C PHE A 9 38.06 11.33 -3.87
N ILE A 10 37.87 10.66 -5.01
CA ILE A 10 36.61 10.72 -5.75
C ILE A 10 35.61 9.81 -5.05
N VAL A 11 34.70 10.42 -4.26
CA VAL A 11 33.56 9.72 -3.67
C VAL A 11 32.52 9.49 -4.77
N PHE A 12 32.48 8.26 -5.28
CA PHE A 12 31.38 7.84 -6.16
C PHE A 12 30.12 7.69 -5.30
N PHE A 13 29.23 8.67 -5.36
CA PHE A 13 27.84 8.49 -4.91
C PHE A 13 27.17 7.49 -5.88
N SER A 14 27.22 6.21 -5.51
CA SER A 14 26.43 5.18 -6.21
C SER A 14 24.95 5.45 -5.91
N CYS A 15 24.24 6.02 -6.85
CA CYS A 15 22.79 6.11 -6.80
C CYS A 15 22.24 4.68 -6.97
N SER A 16 21.99 3.99 -5.84
CA SER A 16 21.49 2.63 -5.84
C SER A 16 20.01 2.63 -6.22
N SER A 17 19.74 2.39 -7.49
CA SER A 17 18.38 2.09 -7.96
C SER A 17 18.01 0.67 -7.55
N SER A 18 17.07 0.51 -6.63
CA SER A 18 16.61 -0.81 -6.19
C SER A 18 15.32 -1.22 -6.91
N ARG A 19 15.23 -2.51 -7.27
CA ARG A 19 13.98 -3.11 -7.73
C ARG A 19 13.08 -3.32 -6.53
N MET A 20 11.91 -2.72 -6.57
CA MET A 20 10.92 -2.79 -5.51
C MET A 20 9.60 -3.34 -6.05
N ILE A 21 8.72 -3.70 -5.13
CA ILE A 21 7.32 -3.97 -5.42
C ILE A 21 6.50 -2.75 -5.00
N GLU A 22 5.68 -2.25 -5.91
CA GLU A 22 4.59 -1.36 -5.56
C GLU A 22 3.36 -2.22 -5.29
N THR A 23 2.84 -2.15 -4.08
CA THR A 23 1.59 -2.78 -3.70
C THR A 23 0.51 -1.73 -3.56
N ASN A 24 -0.60 -1.92 -4.25
CA ASN A 24 -1.81 -1.13 -4.13
C ASN A 24 -2.91 -1.97 -3.50
N LEU A 25 -3.46 -1.51 -2.38
CA LEU A 25 -4.56 -2.14 -1.67
C LEU A 25 -5.79 -1.26 -1.73
N TYR A 26 -6.93 -1.83 -2.12
CA TYR A 26 -8.19 -1.11 -2.24
C TYR A 26 -9.15 -1.58 -1.15
N PHE A 27 -9.41 -0.69 -0.20
CA PHE A 27 -10.26 -0.92 0.96
C PHE A 27 -11.63 -0.27 0.75
N GLY A 28 -12.65 -1.07 0.40
CA GLY A 28 -14.01 -0.60 0.25
C GLY A 28 -14.56 -0.05 1.57
N GLN A 29 -15.36 1.00 1.50
CA GLN A 29 -15.91 1.66 2.68
C GLN A 29 -17.35 1.28 2.96
N SER A 30 -18.05 0.64 2.04
CA SER A 30 -19.47 0.27 2.22
C SER A 30 -19.59 -1.10 2.89
N ARG A 31 -20.38 -1.18 3.95
CA ARG A 31 -20.75 -2.44 4.62
C ARG A 31 -22.00 -3.05 3.99
N PRO A 32 -22.24 -4.37 4.16
CA PRO A 32 -23.43 -5.05 3.62
C PRO A 32 -24.75 -4.49 4.16
N ASP A 33 -24.77 -3.92 5.36
CA ASP A 33 -25.94 -3.29 5.97
C ASP A 33 -26.22 -1.85 5.47
N GLY A 34 -25.40 -1.36 4.53
CA GLY A 34 -25.49 -0.01 3.97
C GLY A 34 -24.77 1.06 4.79
N SER A 35 -24.21 0.72 5.96
CA SER A 35 -23.39 1.66 6.71
C SER A 35 -22.02 1.82 6.06
N MET A 36 -21.33 2.89 6.44
CA MET A 36 -19.98 3.20 5.93
C MET A 36 -18.94 3.02 7.02
N VAL A 37 -17.74 2.61 6.61
CA VAL A 37 -16.56 2.71 7.48
C VAL A 37 -16.32 4.19 7.75
N THR A 38 -16.37 4.57 9.01
CA THR A 38 -16.18 5.97 9.42
C THR A 38 -14.70 6.36 9.34
N GLU A 39 -14.43 7.66 9.28
CA GLU A 39 -13.05 8.16 9.28
C GLU A 39 -12.29 7.76 10.55
N THR A 40 -12.96 7.75 11.70
CA THR A 40 -12.35 7.29 12.96
C THR A 40 -11.97 5.82 12.89
N GLU A 41 -12.87 4.94 12.47
CA GLU A 41 -12.59 3.51 12.31
C GLU A 41 -11.46 3.25 11.32
N TRP A 42 -11.44 4.00 10.21
CA TRP A 42 -10.35 3.91 9.25
C TRP A 42 -9.01 4.32 9.84
N ASN A 43 -8.96 5.44 10.56
CA ASN A 43 -7.75 5.94 11.19
C ASN A 43 -7.21 4.96 12.25
N ASP A 44 -8.10 4.37 13.05
CA ASP A 44 -7.73 3.34 14.03
C ASP A 44 -7.16 2.10 13.35
N PHE A 45 -7.80 1.63 12.26
CA PHE A 45 -7.29 0.52 11.47
C PHE A 45 -5.94 0.85 10.82
N LYS A 46 -5.82 2.04 10.24
CA LYS A 46 -4.58 2.49 9.62
C LYS A 46 -3.42 2.47 10.63
N GLN A 47 -3.58 3.09 11.78
CA GLN A 47 -2.55 3.12 12.84
C GLN A 47 -2.28 1.74 13.44
N GLY A 48 -3.34 0.97 13.66
CA GLY A 48 -3.25 -0.34 14.30
C GLY A 48 -2.67 -1.44 13.43
N TYR A 49 -2.83 -1.35 12.11
CA TYR A 49 -2.48 -2.42 11.17
C TYR A 49 -1.60 -1.94 10.02
N ILE A 50 -2.03 -0.94 9.23
CA ILE A 50 -1.33 -0.51 8.01
C ILE A 50 0.06 0.04 8.33
N ASP A 51 0.14 0.98 9.26
CA ASP A 51 1.40 1.64 9.62
C ASP A 51 2.39 0.69 10.31
N LYS A 52 1.90 -0.40 10.93
CA LYS A 52 2.76 -1.45 11.48
C LYS A 52 3.38 -2.35 10.42
N VAL A 53 2.67 -2.58 9.32
CA VAL A 53 3.17 -3.36 8.18
C VAL A 53 4.08 -2.51 7.30
N PHE A 54 3.68 -1.29 6.99
CA PHE A 54 4.38 -0.37 6.09
C PHE A 54 5.17 0.69 6.86
N LYS A 55 6.14 0.24 7.67
CA LYS A 55 6.94 1.10 8.56
C LYS A 55 7.73 2.20 7.83
N GLU A 56 8.10 1.95 6.57
CA GLU A 56 8.85 2.92 5.75
C GLU A 56 7.93 3.94 5.06
N GLY A 57 6.62 3.80 5.25
CA GLY A 57 5.61 4.72 4.77
C GLY A 57 4.64 4.12 3.76
N SER A 58 3.51 4.76 3.64
CA SER A 58 2.48 4.50 2.64
C SER A 58 1.76 5.78 2.27
N SER A 59 1.19 5.82 1.07
CA SER A 59 0.31 6.90 0.65
C SER A 59 -1.13 6.41 0.63
N VAL A 60 -2.06 7.25 1.07
CA VAL A 60 -3.49 6.95 1.04
C VAL A 60 -4.20 7.93 0.12
N ILE A 61 -5.00 7.40 -0.80
CA ILE A 61 -5.79 8.17 -1.75
C ILE A 61 -7.25 7.75 -1.63
N ASN A 62 -8.14 8.73 -1.55
CA ASN A 62 -9.58 8.46 -1.68
C ASN A 62 -9.91 8.23 -3.16
N VAL A 63 -10.49 7.07 -3.43
CA VAL A 63 -10.91 6.69 -4.78
C VAL A 63 -12.37 6.26 -4.79
N ARG A 64 -12.96 6.23 -5.97
CA ARG A 64 -14.31 5.71 -6.17
C ARG A 64 -14.25 4.60 -7.20
N GLY A 65 -14.54 3.39 -6.77
CA GLY A 65 -14.66 2.22 -7.63
C GLY A 65 -16.08 2.07 -8.17
N SER A 66 -16.20 1.38 -9.30
CA SER A 66 -17.50 0.98 -9.85
C SER A 66 -17.39 -0.45 -10.37
N TRP A 67 -18.39 -1.25 -10.07
CA TRP A 67 -18.49 -2.61 -10.59
C TRP A 67 -19.95 -2.97 -10.89
N TYR A 68 -20.14 -3.87 -11.84
CA TYR A 68 -21.50 -4.28 -12.23
C TYR A 68 -21.90 -5.54 -11.45
N ASP A 69 -22.96 -5.40 -10.66
CA ASP A 69 -23.57 -6.54 -9.96
C ASP A 69 -24.50 -7.27 -10.93
N SER A 70 -24.05 -8.42 -11.44
CA SER A 70 -24.82 -9.23 -12.38
C SER A 70 -26.08 -9.83 -11.75
N SER A 71 -26.11 -10.05 -10.44
CA SER A 71 -27.26 -10.61 -9.74
C SER A 71 -28.35 -9.56 -9.52
N ALA A 72 -27.98 -8.34 -9.22
CA ALA A 72 -28.88 -7.20 -9.04
C ALA A 72 -29.11 -6.39 -10.33
N HIS A 73 -28.44 -6.74 -11.43
CA HIS A 73 -28.47 -6.04 -12.72
C HIS A 73 -28.22 -4.53 -12.61
N LYS A 74 -27.29 -4.11 -11.76
CA LYS A 74 -27.02 -2.69 -11.53
C LYS A 74 -25.53 -2.38 -11.38
N LEU A 75 -25.17 -1.14 -11.72
CA LEU A 75 -23.87 -0.58 -11.42
C LEU A 75 -23.81 -0.20 -9.94
N ILE A 76 -22.86 -0.75 -9.23
CA ILE A 76 -22.52 -0.38 -7.86
C ILE A 76 -21.34 0.58 -7.90
N THR A 77 -21.49 1.72 -7.24
CA THR A 77 -20.38 2.67 -7.04
C THR A 77 -20.05 2.70 -5.55
N GLU A 78 -18.78 2.54 -5.23
CA GLU A 78 -18.32 2.43 -3.86
C GLU A 78 -17.11 3.33 -3.63
N PRO A 79 -17.13 4.19 -2.57
CA PRO A 79 -15.94 4.88 -2.13
C PRO A 79 -14.95 3.88 -1.51
N SER A 80 -13.67 4.10 -1.74
CA SER A 80 -12.61 3.23 -1.24
C SER A 80 -11.39 4.05 -0.85
N TYR A 81 -10.60 3.55 0.10
CA TYR A 81 -9.25 4.02 0.34
C TYR A 81 -8.28 3.17 -0.48
N MET A 82 -7.45 3.78 -1.30
CA MET A 82 -6.33 3.12 -1.95
C MET A 82 -5.05 3.41 -1.17
N VAL A 83 -4.40 2.37 -0.68
CA VAL A 83 -3.11 2.45 0.00
C VAL A 83 -2.02 2.00 -0.95
N ILE A 84 -1.04 2.85 -1.17
CA ILE A 84 0.13 2.59 -2.01
C ILE A 84 1.35 2.44 -1.11
N ASN A 85 2.09 1.37 -1.27
CA ASN A 85 3.36 1.14 -0.59
C ASN A 85 4.41 0.60 -1.56
N HIS A 86 5.65 1.00 -1.35
CA HIS A 86 6.81 0.49 -2.06
C HIS A 86 7.71 -0.26 -1.10
N HIS A 87 7.96 -1.55 -1.37
CA HIS A 87 8.75 -2.40 -0.49
C HIS A 87 9.68 -3.35 -1.27
N LYS A 88 10.71 -3.85 -0.61
CA LYS A 88 11.56 -4.91 -1.16
C LYS A 88 10.78 -6.21 -1.25
N THR A 89 11.09 -7.02 -2.25
CA THR A 89 10.49 -8.37 -2.39
C THR A 89 10.85 -9.23 -1.20
N SER A 90 9.83 -9.73 -0.47
CA SER A 90 9.98 -10.58 0.69
C SER A 90 8.72 -11.40 0.91
N SER A 91 8.85 -12.70 1.18
CA SER A 91 7.71 -13.55 1.56
C SER A 91 7.10 -13.13 2.90
N ALA A 92 7.91 -12.58 3.82
CA ALA A 92 7.44 -12.11 5.11
C ALA A 92 6.51 -10.89 4.95
N ILE A 93 6.90 -9.88 4.18
CA ILE A 93 6.04 -8.71 3.92
C ILE A 93 4.77 -9.12 3.17
N SER A 94 4.85 -10.06 2.22
CA SER A 94 3.67 -10.55 1.51
C SER A 94 2.65 -11.17 2.46
N LYS A 95 3.09 -12.02 3.40
CA LYS A 95 2.22 -12.62 4.43
C LYS A 95 1.62 -11.57 5.37
N GLN A 96 2.38 -10.53 5.72
CA GLN A 96 1.86 -9.42 6.52
C GLN A 96 0.77 -8.64 5.79
N ILE A 97 0.95 -8.40 4.49
CA ILE A 97 -0.07 -7.75 3.64
C ILE A 97 -1.32 -8.62 3.54
N ASP A 98 -1.18 -9.94 3.35
CA ASP A 98 -2.33 -10.87 3.31
C ASP A 98 -3.09 -10.85 4.65
N SER A 99 -2.36 -10.83 5.77
CA SER A 99 -2.94 -10.71 7.10
C SER A 99 -3.68 -9.38 7.29
N LEU A 100 -3.12 -8.27 6.81
CA LEU A 100 -3.74 -6.96 6.81
C LEU A 100 -5.09 -6.96 6.06
N CYS A 101 -5.11 -7.52 4.84
CA CYS A 101 -6.33 -7.67 4.05
C CYS A 101 -7.37 -8.57 4.75
N TYR A 102 -6.92 -9.64 5.39
CA TYR A 102 -7.78 -10.53 6.17
C TYR A 102 -8.47 -9.78 7.32
N TRP A 103 -7.71 -9.02 8.12
CA TRP A 103 -8.28 -8.30 9.26
C TRP A 103 -9.23 -7.19 8.84
N TYR A 104 -8.94 -6.46 7.77
CA TYR A 104 -9.88 -5.47 7.25
C TYR A 104 -11.24 -6.11 6.90
N LYS A 105 -11.22 -7.22 6.17
CA LYS A 105 -12.44 -7.95 5.81
C LYS A 105 -13.22 -8.41 7.04
N LYS A 106 -12.52 -8.88 8.08
CA LYS A 106 -13.17 -9.34 9.32
C LYS A 106 -13.77 -8.22 10.14
N ILE A 107 -13.04 -7.13 10.34
CA ILE A 107 -13.45 -6.00 11.17
C ILE A 107 -14.61 -5.23 10.51
N PHE A 108 -14.52 -4.99 9.20
CA PHE A 108 -15.48 -4.15 8.49
C PHE A 108 -16.50 -4.91 7.64
N ILE A 109 -16.55 -6.23 7.77
CA ILE A 109 -17.52 -7.11 7.08
C ILE A 109 -17.42 -6.94 5.55
N GLN A 110 -16.20 -6.89 5.04
CA GLN A 110 -15.93 -6.75 3.61
C GLN A 110 -15.79 -8.11 2.93
N GLN A 111 -16.28 -8.24 1.70
CA GLN A 111 -16.12 -9.46 0.91
C GLN A 111 -14.69 -9.65 0.41
N SER A 112 -14.06 -8.56 0.00
CA SER A 112 -12.70 -8.59 -0.57
C SER A 112 -11.95 -7.31 -0.30
N VAL A 113 -10.61 -7.40 -0.40
CA VAL A 113 -9.69 -6.29 -0.58
C VAL A 113 -8.89 -6.60 -1.84
N LEU A 114 -8.97 -5.74 -2.85
CA LEU A 114 -8.16 -5.91 -4.05
C LEU A 114 -6.71 -5.55 -3.71
N ARG A 115 -5.80 -6.48 -3.98
CA ARG A 115 -4.36 -6.29 -3.92
C ARG A 115 -3.77 -6.38 -5.32
N VAL A 116 -2.99 -5.36 -5.70
CA VAL A 116 -2.26 -5.32 -6.96
C VAL A 116 -0.79 -5.10 -6.67
N ASP A 117 0.06 -6.02 -7.12
CA ASP A 117 1.51 -5.92 -6.99
C ASP A 117 2.14 -5.74 -8.36
N LYS A 118 3.07 -4.80 -8.48
CA LYS A 118 3.89 -4.64 -9.69
C LYS A 118 5.35 -4.34 -9.35
N LYS A 119 6.26 -4.82 -10.19
CA LYS A 119 7.69 -4.53 -10.07
C LYS A 119 7.96 -3.11 -10.58
N VAL A 120 8.66 -2.33 -9.77
CA VAL A 120 9.01 -0.95 -10.09
C VAL A 120 10.49 -0.70 -9.82
N LYS A 121 11.02 0.35 -10.43
CA LYS A 121 12.32 0.90 -10.11
C LYS A 121 12.10 2.15 -9.26
N ALA A 122 12.60 2.14 -8.02
CA ALA A 122 12.56 3.29 -7.13
C ALA A 122 13.96 3.86 -6.90
N THR A 123 14.03 5.16 -6.75
CA THR A 123 15.26 5.92 -6.46
C THR A 123 14.96 6.92 -5.36
N PHE A 124 15.84 7.02 -4.36
CA PHE A 124 15.75 7.94 -3.24
C PHE A 124 16.93 8.87 -3.22
#